data_034855f5239824a91b59598e7554b462
#
_entry.id   034855f5239824a91b59598e7554b462
#
_cell.length_a   1.000
_cell.length_b   1.000
_cell.length_c   1.000
_cell.angle_alpha   90.00
_cell.angle_beta   90.00
_cell.angle_gamma   90.00
#
_symmetry.space_group_name_H-M   'P 1'
#
loop_
_entity.id
_entity.type
_entity.pdbx_description
1 polymer ?
#
loop_
_entity_poly.entity_id
_entity_poly.type
_entity_poly.pdbx_seq_one_letter_code
_entity_poly.pdbx_strand_id
1 'polypeptide(L)'
;MTDTSRDVAELDATTLDVEQIKKLLPHRPPMLLVERLTDIVKLESATGWKAVSINEPYFQGHFPDYAVMPGVLIVEAMAQTAGAVVMHGLSVEREKSMVYFMTIEKARFRKPVHPGNMLRMPVKALRRRGPVWRFEGQAFVGDTLCAEAEFSATIFDGAEGGDDNSSNRAD
;
A
#
# COMPACT_ATOMS: atom_id res chain seq x y z
N MET A 1 -1.14 32.95 -1.66
CA MET A 1 -1.07 32.65 -0.22
C MET A 1 -1.47 31.19 -0.06
N THR A 2 -0.50 30.31 0.02
CA THR A 2 -0.71 28.87 0.29
C THR A 2 -1.13 28.72 1.74
N ASP A 3 -2.26 28.09 1.96
CA ASP A 3 -2.88 27.91 3.28
C ASP A 3 -2.08 26.87 4.10
N THR A 4 -1.02 27.35 4.76
CA THR A 4 -0.12 26.57 5.61
C THR A 4 -0.85 25.83 6.75
N SER A 5 -2.05 26.26 7.12
CA SER A 5 -2.84 25.63 8.19
C SER A 5 -3.49 24.31 7.76
N ARG A 6 -3.83 24.17 6.46
CA ARG A 6 -4.34 22.91 5.89
C ARG A 6 -3.25 21.86 5.77
N ASP A 7 -2.04 22.27 5.39
CA ASP A 7 -0.91 21.34 5.22
C ASP A 7 -0.48 20.71 6.56
N VAL A 8 -0.51 21.47 7.66
CA VAL A 8 -0.14 20.97 8.99
C VAL A 8 -1.21 20.01 9.55
N ALA A 9 -2.50 20.32 9.35
CA ALA A 9 -3.60 19.44 9.77
C ALA A 9 -3.63 18.11 8.98
N GLU A 10 -3.20 18.14 7.70
CA GLU A 10 -3.10 16.95 6.85
C GLU A 10 -1.95 16.03 7.30
N LEU A 11 -0.84 16.59 7.82
CA LEU A 11 0.31 15.86 8.34
C LEU A 11 0.04 15.11 9.66
N ASP A 12 -0.96 15.53 10.43
CA ASP A 12 -1.34 14.91 11.71
C ASP A 12 -2.62 14.06 11.63
N ALA A 13 -3.15 13.89 10.43
CA ALA A 13 -4.36 13.11 10.23
C ALA A 13 -4.19 11.64 10.61
N THR A 14 -5.11 11.11 11.41
CA THR A 14 -5.23 9.68 11.73
C THR A 14 -6.08 8.91 10.72
N THR A 15 -6.64 9.62 9.74
CA THR A 15 -7.46 9.07 8.65
C THR A 15 -7.14 9.82 7.36
N LEU A 16 -7.01 9.08 6.26
CA LEU A 16 -6.82 9.61 4.91
C LEU A 16 -7.88 9.06 3.96
N ASP A 17 -8.41 9.92 3.12
CA ASP A 17 -9.28 9.54 2.00
C ASP A 17 -8.47 9.19 0.74
N VAL A 18 -9.16 8.77 -0.33
CA VAL A 18 -8.53 8.35 -1.58
C VAL A 18 -7.75 9.48 -2.26
N GLU A 19 -8.20 10.73 -2.18
CA GLU A 19 -7.52 11.86 -2.81
C GLU A 19 -6.22 12.20 -2.08
N GLN A 20 -6.20 12.05 -0.77
CA GLN A 20 -4.99 12.18 0.05
C GLN A 20 -4.03 11.01 -0.21
N ILE A 21 -4.53 9.77 -0.30
CA ILE A 21 -3.70 8.60 -0.64
C ILE A 21 -3.06 8.76 -2.02
N LYS A 22 -3.76 9.29 -3.02
CA LYS A 22 -3.22 9.57 -4.36
C LYS A 22 -2.07 10.58 -4.37
N LYS A 23 -1.96 11.43 -3.36
CA LYS A 23 -0.81 12.33 -3.19
C LYS A 23 0.43 11.58 -2.67
N LEU A 24 0.24 10.48 -1.95
CA LEU A 24 1.30 9.68 -1.34
C LEU A 24 1.78 8.54 -2.25
N LEU A 25 0.87 7.91 -3.00
CA LEU A 25 1.16 6.75 -3.83
C LEU A 25 1.14 7.09 -5.33
N PRO A 26 2.05 6.50 -6.13
CA PRO A 26 2.04 6.68 -7.59
C PRO A 26 0.91 5.91 -8.28
N HIS A 27 0.35 4.89 -7.62
CA HIS A 27 -0.70 4.02 -8.17
C HIS A 27 -1.95 4.80 -8.58
N ARG A 28 -2.61 4.33 -9.64
CA ARG A 28 -3.89 4.85 -10.14
C ARG A 28 -4.81 3.69 -10.51
N PRO A 29 -6.14 3.88 -10.55
CA PRO A 29 -7.02 2.85 -11.04
C PRO A 29 -6.56 2.31 -12.43
N PRO A 30 -6.59 0.98 -12.66
CA PRO A 30 -7.16 -0.06 -11.78
C PRO A 30 -6.21 -0.60 -10.71
N MET A 31 -4.97 -0.13 -10.61
CA MET A 31 -3.96 -0.64 -9.66
C MET A 31 -3.93 0.09 -8.31
N LEU A 32 -4.66 1.17 -8.12
CA LEU A 32 -4.87 1.75 -6.80
C LEU A 32 -5.91 0.92 -6.04
N LEU A 33 -5.46 0.17 -5.04
CA LEU A 33 -6.27 -0.82 -4.33
C LEU A 33 -6.66 -0.38 -2.90
N VAL A 34 -6.26 0.81 -2.47
CA VAL A 34 -6.58 1.36 -1.15
C VAL A 34 -7.38 2.65 -1.32
N GLU A 35 -8.55 2.71 -0.69
CA GLU A 35 -9.49 3.83 -0.83
C GLU A 35 -9.54 4.71 0.41
N ARG A 36 -9.13 4.18 1.56
CA ARG A 36 -9.09 4.89 2.83
C ARG A 36 -8.06 4.27 3.76
N LEU A 37 -7.39 5.10 4.56
CA LEU A 37 -6.64 4.67 5.73
C LEU A 37 -7.30 5.19 7.00
N THR A 38 -7.27 4.37 8.06
CA THR A 38 -7.67 4.74 9.42
C THR A 38 -6.64 4.28 10.43
N ASP A 39 -6.77 4.72 11.67
CA ASP A 39 -5.92 4.29 12.80
C ASP A 39 -4.42 4.49 12.53
N ILE A 40 -4.08 5.59 11.86
CA ILE A 40 -2.71 5.85 11.43
C ILE A 40 -1.85 6.21 12.65
N VAL A 41 -0.80 5.42 12.84
CA VAL A 41 0.34 5.75 13.70
C VAL A 41 1.55 5.94 12.77
N LYS A 42 2.05 7.17 12.68
CA LYS A 42 3.10 7.55 11.73
C LYS A 42 4.30 6.61 11.80
N LEU A 43 4.75 6.11 10.64
CA LEU A 43 5.88 5.20 10.49
C LEU A 43 5.74 3.85 11.19
N GLU A 44 4.57 3.57 11.78
CA GLU A 44 4.35 2.35 12.56
C GLU A 44 3.23 1.48 12.00
N SER A 45 2.01 2.01 11.88
CA SER A 45 0.85 1.20 11.50
C SER A 45 -0.29 2.02 10.91
N ALA A 46 -1.16 1.36 10.17
CA ALA A 46 -2.50 1.83 9.81
C ALA A 46 -3.41 0.68 9.42
N THR A 47 -4.68 0.99 9.25
CA THR A 47 -5.67 0.10 8.67
C THR A 47 -6.07 0.62 7.29
N GLY A 48 -5.74 -0.12 6.23
CA GLY A 48 -6.22 0.13 4.87
C GLY A 48 -7.61 -0.44 4.64
N TRP A 49 -8.37 0.20 3.76
CA TRP A 49 -9.73 -0.20 3.40
C TRP A 49 -9.89 -0.25 1.89
N LYS A 50 -10.54 -1.31 1.40
CA LYS A 50 -10.91 -1.48 -0.01
C LYS A 50 -12.33 -2.00 -0.13
N ALA A 51 -13.18 -1.29 -0.89
CA ALA A 51 -14.45 -1.83 -1.35
C ALA A 51 -14.19 -2.75 -2.56
N VAL A 52 -14.52 -4.02 -2.45
CA VAL A 52 -14.32 -4.99 -3.53
C VAL A 52 -15.55 -4.96 -4.44
N SER A 53 -15.40 -4.36 -5.63
CA SER A 53 -16.48 -4.20 -6.59
C SER A 53 -16.38 -5.20 -7.74
N ILE A 54 -17.52 -5.71 -8.22
CA ILE A 54 -17.58 -6.53 -9.44
C ILE A 54 -17.07 -5.78 -10.69
N ASN A 55 -17.01 -4.46 -10.65
CA ASN A 55 -16.50 -3.62 -11.72
C ASN A 55 -14.97 -3.63 -11.83
N GLU A 56 -14.26 -4.25 -10.90
CA GLU A 56 -12.81 -4.42 -10.98
C GLU A 56 -12.44 -5.31 -12.17
N PRO A 57 -11.49 -4.89 -13.04
CA PRO A 57 -11.21 -5.58 -14.31
C PRO A 57 -10.70 -7.01 -14.13
N TYR A 58 -10.05 -7.34 -13.01
CA TYR A 58 -9.53 -8.68 -12.78
C TYR A 58 -10.63 -9.75 -12.60
N PHE A 59 -11.87 -9.38 -12.26
CA PHE A 59 -12.97 -10.34 -12.17
C PHE A 59 -13.43 -10.89 -13.51
N GLN A 60 -13.08 -10.24 -14.64
CA GLN A 60 -13.36 -10.77 -15.96
C GLN A 60 -12.63 -12.10 -16.22
N GLY A 61 -11.49 -12.29 -15.60
CA GLY A 61 -10.66 -13.48 -15.78
C GLY A 61 -10.46 -14.33 -14.51
N HIS A 62 -10.75 -13.78 -13.33
CA HIS A 62 -10.47 -14.48 -12.05
C HIS A 62 -11.70 -14.63 -11.16
N PHE A 63 -12.65 -15.47 -11.48
CA PHE A 63 -12.85 -16.31 -12.65
C PHE A 63 -14.20 -15.98 -13.29
N PRO A 64 -14.45 -16.26 -14.58
CA PRO A 64 -15.68 -15.88 -15.28
C PRO A 64 -16.95 -16.33 -14.56
N ASP A 65 -16.99 -17.56 -14.04
CA ASP A 65 -18.17 -18.12 -13.35
C ASP A 65 -18.07 -18.08 -11.82
N TYR A 66 -16.98 -17.57 -11.28
CA TYR A 66 -16.76 -17.49 -9.84
C TYR A 66 -15.79 -16.35 -9.48
N ALA A 67 -16.34 -15.18 -9.28
CA ALA A 67 -15.56 -13.98 -9.00
C ALA A 67 -14.88 -14.03 -7.62
N VAL A 68 -13.56 -14.12 -7.61
CA VAL A 68 -12.71 -14.11 -6.41
C VAL A 68 -11.59 -13.09 -6.61
N MET A 69 -11.35 -12.21 -5.63
CA MET A 69 -10.22 -11.29 -5.68
C MET A 69 -8.91 -12.09 -5.65
N PRO A 70 -7.99 -11.88 -6.61
CA PRO A 70 -6.69 -12.54 -6.60
C PRO A 70 -5.95 -12.30 -5.29
N GLY A 71 -5.46 -13.39 -4.65
CA GLY A 71 -4.75 -13.28 -3.38
C GLY A 71 -3.52 -12.39 -3.46
N VAL A 72 -2.81 -12.41 -4.59
CA VAL A 72 -1.65 -11.53 -4.82
C VAL A 72 -2.02 -10.05 -4.84
N LEU A 73 -3.23 -9.68 -5.26
CA LEU A 73 -3.72 -8.31 -5.20
C LEU A 73 -4.15 -7.91 -3.77
N ILE A 74 -4.51 -8.86 -2.91
CA ILE A 74 -4.71 -8.59 -1.49
C ILE A 74 -3.37 -8.22 -0.84
N VAL A 75 -2.29 -8.93 -1.16
CA VAL A 75 -0.94 -8.60 -0.68
C VAL A 75 -0.49 -7.24 -1.20
N GLU A 76 -0.74 -6.94 -2.48
CA GLU A 76 -0.48 -5.62 -3.06
C GLU A 76 -1.23 -4.51 -2.32
N ALA A 77 -2.51 -4.70 -2.01
CA ALA A 77 -3.31 -3.72 -1.26
C ALA A 77 -2.75 -3.48 0.17
N MET A 78 -2.28 -4.54 0.85
CA MET A 78 -1.58 -4.41 2.12
C MET A 78 -0.27 -3.62 1.98
N ALA A 79 0.47 -3.83 0.89
CA ALA A 79 1.71 -3.10 0.64
C ALA A 79 1.47 -1.63 0.30
N GLN A 80 0.42 -1.32 -0.45
CA GLN A 80 0.02 0.06 -0.69
C GLN A 80 -0.37 0.76 0.63
N THR A 81 -1.08 0.06 1.53
CA THR A 81 -1.36 0.55 2.87
C THR A 81 -0.07 0.89 3.61
N ALA A 82 0.91 -0.02 3.63
CA ALA A 82 2.21 0.17 4.27
C ALA A 82 2.99 1.34 3.64
N GLY A 83 3.04 1.42 2.32
CA GLY A 83 3.68 2.50 1.59
C GLY A 83 3.08 3.87 1.96
N ALA A 84 1.75 3.97 1.97
CA ALA A 84 1.06 5.20 2.32
C ALA A 84 1.36 5.65 3.77
N VAL A 85 1.44 4.72 4.74
CA VAL A 85 1.82 5.02 6.14
C VAL A 85 3.23 5.62 6.21
N VAL A 86 4.18 5.04 5.50
CA VAL A 86 5.57 5.53 5.52
C VAL A 86 5.66 6.88 4.84
N MET A 87 5.06 7.04 3.65
CA MET A 87 5.06 8.30 2.91
C MET A 87 4.41 9.44 3.70
N HIS A 88 3.27 9.17 4.33
CA HIS A 88 2.60 10.12 5.22
C HIS A 88 3.49 10.49 6.41
N GLY A 89 4.13 9.51 7.05
CA GLY A 89 4.99 9.72 8.21
C GLY A 89 6.29 10.46 7.90
N LEU A 90 6.84 10.29 6.69
CA LEU A 90 8.06 10.99 6.24
C LEU A 90 7.75 12.37 5.65
N SER A 91 6.47 12.72 5.46
CA SER A 91 6.05 13.95 4.78
C SER A 91 6.66 14.12 3.38
N VAL A 92 6.79 13.01 2.67
CA VAL A 92 7.39 12.96 1.33
C VAL A 92 6.30 12.94 0.26
N GLU A 93 6.43 13.83 -0.72
CA GLU A 93 5.53 13.90 -1.87
C GLU A 93 5.81 12.76 -2.86
N ARG A 94 4.74 12.23 -3.48
CA ARG A 94 4.72 11.16 -4.47
C ARG A 94 5.77 11.29 -5.59
N GLU A 95 5.98 12.51 -6.08
CA GLU A 95 6.84 12.78 -7.25
C GLU A 95 8.31 12.45 -7.02
N LYS A 96 8.70 12.32 -5.76
CA LYS A 96 10.08 12.05 -5.33
C LYS A 96 10.28 10.67 -4.73
N SER A 97 9.27 9.80 -4.76
CA SER A 97 9.33 8.53 -4.06
C SER A 97 8.85 7.36 -4.90
N MET A 98 9.54 6.25 -4.76
CA MET A 98 9.15 4.97 -5.34
C MET A 98 9.17 3.88 -4.28
N VAL A 99 8.16 2.99 -4.34
CA VAL A 99 8.04 1.85 -3.44
C VAL A 99 8.13 0.59 -4.28
N TYR A 100 9.16 -0.21 -4.02
CA TYR A 100 9.33 -1.50 -4.69
C TYR A 100 9.29 -2.64 -3.69
N PHE A 101 8.49 -3.65 -3.98
CA PHE A 101 8.59 -4.93 -3.28
C PHE A 101 9.98 -5.52 -3.43
N MET A 102 10.53 -6.03 -2.33
CA MET A 102 11.75 -6.83 -2.31
C MET A 102 11.45 -8.29 -2.05
N THR A 103 10.62 -8.57 -1.04
CA THR A 103 10.25 -9.93 -0.66
C THR A 103 8.79 -9.98 -0.22
N ILE A 104 8.16 -11.12 -0.48
CA ILE A 104 6.89 -11.52 0.12
C ILE A 104 7.16 -12.84 0.81
N GLU A 105 6.94 -12.88 2.11
CA GLU A 105 7.22 -14.05 2.95
C GLU A 105 5.96 -14.42 3.74
N LYS A 106 5.86 -15.70 4.12
CA LYS A 106 4.78 -16.21 4.97
C LYS A 106 3.37 -15.88 4.48
N ALA A 107 3.21 -15.65 3.18
CA ALA A 107 1.90 -15.36 2.62
C ALA A 107 0.96 -16.57 2.77
N ARG A 108 -0.23 -16.33 3.30
CA ARG A 108 -1.29 -17.34 3.47
C ARG A 108 -2.61 -16.77 3.05
N PHE A 109 -3.33 -17.50 2.20
CA PHE A 109 -4.67 -17.20 1.72
C PHE A 109 -5.64 -18.20 2.37
N ARG A 110 -6.47 -17.71 3.28
CA ARG A 110 -7.28 -18.58 4.16
C ARG A 110 -8.73 -18.68 3.74
N LYS A 111 -9.27 -17.58 3.21
CA LYS A 111 -10.67 -17.48 2.78
C LYS A 111 -10.75 -16.59 1.54
N PRO A 112 -11.62 -16.94 0.58
CA PRO A 112 -11.80 -16.11 -0.60
C PRO A 112 -12.44 -14.76 -0.24
N VAL A 113 -12.12 -13.74 -1.03
CA VAL A 113 -12.72 -12.41 -0.97
C VAL A 113 -13.53 -12.20 -2.25
N HIS A 114 -14.79 -11.83 -2.11
CA HIS A 114 -15.73 -11.72 -3.22
C HIS A 114 -16.21 -10.29 -3.45
N PRO A 115 -16.73 -9.97 -4.64
CA PRO A 115 -17.44 -8.71 -4.86
C PRO A 115 -18.51 -8.48 -3.80
N GLY A 116 -18.65 -7.22 -3.36
CA GLY A 116 -19.53 -6.82 -2.27
C GLY A 116 -18.89 -6.87 -0.88
N ASN A 117 -17.69 -7.45 -0.73
CA ASN A 117 -16.98 -7.41 0.53
C ASN A 117 -16.27 -6.05 0.75
N MET A 118 -16.22 -5.64 2.02
CA MET A 118 -15.33 -4.57 2.47
C MET A 118 -14.09 -5.22 3.08
N LEU A 119 -12.95 -5.03 2.46
CA LEU A 119 -11.67 -5.56 2.92
C LEU A 119 -11.00 -4.58 3.87
N ARG A 120 -10.72 -5.01 5.09
CA ARG A 120 -10.01 -4.28 6.14
C ARG A 120 -8.61 -4.85 6.30
N MET A 121 -7.59 -4.01 6.19
CA MET A 121 -6.19 -4.44 6.12
C MET A 121 -5.33 -3.71 7.15
N PRO A 122 -5.30 -4.15 8.42
CA PRO A 122 -4.30 -3.67 9.38
C PRO A 122 -2.90 -4.09 8.94
N VAL A 123 -1.99 -3.12 8.92
CA VAL A 123 -0.59 -3.28 8.54
C VAL A 123 0.29 -2.64 9.60
N LYS A 124 1.40 -3.30 9.94
CA LYS A 124 2.35 -2.83 10.93
C LYS A 124 3.79 -2.96 10.43
N ALA A 125 4.59 -1.92 10.66
CA ALA A 125 6.03 -1.96 10.45
C ALA A 125 6.71 -2.81 11.54
N LEU A 126 7.48 -3.80 11.14
CA LEU A 126 8.23 -4.68 12.04
C LEU A 126 9.66 -4.18 12.23
N ARG A 127 10.27 -3.65 11.17
CA ARG A 127 11.67 -3.23 11.17
C ARG A 127 11.95 -2.26 10.03
N ARG A 128 12.86 -1.31 10.29
CA ARG A 128 13.47 -0.45 9.27
C ARG A 128 14.99 -0.61 9.29
N ARG A 129 15.61 -0.68 8.10
CA ARG A 129 17.06 -0.63 7.94
C ARG A 129 17.40 0.18 6.69
N GLY A 130 17.82 1.44 6.88
CA GLY A 130 18.00 2.38 5.78
C GLY A 130 16.69 2.59 5.02
N PRO A 131 16.68 2.47 3.68
CA PRO A 131 15.48 2.58 2.86
C PRO A 131 14.59 1.34 2.92
N VAL A 132 15.07 0.21 3.48
CA VAL A 132 14.34 -1.06 3.51
C VAL A 132 13.45 -1.13 4.75
N TRP A 133 12.17 -1.38 4.49
CA TRP A 133 11.15 -1.58 5.50
C TRP A 133 10.60 -3.00 5.43
N ARG A 134 10.34 -3.61 6.59
CA ARG A 134 9.64 -4.88 6.71
C ARG A 134 8.33 -4.68 7.44
N PHE A 135 7.28 -5.29 6.93
CA PHE A 135 5.91 -5.17 7.44
C PHE A 135 5.29 -6.53 7.65
N GLU A 136 4.30 -6.58 8.52
CA GLU A 136 3.28 -7.60 8.56
C GLU A 136 1.93 -7.00 8.20
N GLY A 137 1.09 -7.74 7.50
CA GLY A 137 -0.25 -7.33 7.14
C GLY A 137 -1.23 -8.49 7.26
N GLN A 138 -2.45 -8.16 7.61
CA GLN A 138 -3.58 -9.07 7.65
C GLN A 138 -4.75 -8.45 6.86
N ALA A 139 -5.59 -9.28 6.27
CA ALA A 139 -6.77 -8.84 5.52
C ALA A 139 -8.01 -9.58 6.02
N PHE A 140 -9.02 -8.81 6.39
CA PHE A 140 -10.27 -9.31 6.98
C PHE A 140 -11.48 -8.87 6.16
N VAL A 141 -12.49 -9.75 6.11
CA VAL A 141 -13.86 -9.41 5.74
C VAL A 141 -14.74 -9.62 6.98
N GLY A 142 -15.29 -8.53 7.54
CA GLY A 142 -15.83 -8.55 8.89
C GLY A 142 -14.74 -9.01 9.88
N ASP A 143 -15.05 -10.07 10.66
CA ASP A 143 -14.11 -10.67 11.61
C ASP A 143 -13.32 -11.87 11.04
N THR A 144 -13.57 -12.22 9.78
CA THR A 144 -12.93 -13.37 9.14
C THR A 144 -11.57 -12.99 8.56
N LEU A 145 -10.50 -13.62 9.02
CA LEU A 145 -9.16 -13.48 8.43
C LEU A 145 -9.13 -14.20 7.07
N CYS A 146 -8.94 -13.43 6.00
CA CYS A 146 -8.91 -13.93 4.63
C CYS A 146 -7.49 -14.16 4.12
N ALA A 147 -6.56 -13.26 4.44
CA ALA A 147 -5.16 -13.38 4.05
C ALA A 147 -4.24 -12.73 5.09
N GLU A 148 -2.99 -13.17 5.09
CA GLU A 148 -1.90 -12.57 5.87
C GLU A 148 -0.59 -12.72 5.12
N ALA A 149 0.36 -11.80 5.32
CA ALA A 149 1.71 -11.88 4.79
C ALA A 149 2.68 -11.03 5.62
N GLU A 150 3.96 -11.44 5.59
CA GLU A 150 5.07 -10.55 5.85
C GLU A 150 5.68 -10.14 4.51
N PHE A 151 6.08 -8.89 4.36
CA PHE A 151 6.70 -8.40 3.14
C PHE A 151 7.71 -7.29 3.45
N SER A 152 8.67 -7.12 2.56
CA SER A 152 9.60 -6.00 2.62
C SER A 152 9.54 -5.17 1.34
N ALA A 153 9.74 -3.88 1.51
CA ALA A 153 9.79 -2.93 0.41
C ALA A 153 10.94 -1.94 0.63
N THR A 154 11.53 -1.50 -0.46
CA THR A 154 12.42 -0.36 -0.46
C THR A 154 11.61 0.88 -0.76
N ILE A 155 11.77 1.91 0.06
CA ILE A 155 11.12 3.20 -0.11
C ILE A 155 12.22 4.24 -0.28
N PHE A 156 12.33 4.80 -1.49
CA PHE A 156 13.26 5.86 -1.81
C PHE A 156 12.55 7.22 -1.68
N ASP A 157 13.13 8.13 -0.93
CA ASP A 157 12.86 9.55 -1.06
C ASP A 157 13.75 10.07 -2.18
N GLY A 158 13.25 10.50 -3.29
CA GLY A 158 13.93 10.80 -4.56
C GLY A 158 15.24 11.60 -4.54
N ALA A 159 15.93 11.68 -3.40
CA ALA A 159 17.24 12.28 -3.23
C ALA A 159 18.42 11.32 -3.55
N GLU A 160 18.19 9.99 -3.60
CA GLU A 160 19.28 9.00 -3.78
C GLU A 160 19.17 8.18 -5.08
N GLY A 161 18.32 8.57 -6.03
CA GLY A 161 18.08 7.83 -7.29
C GLY A 161 18.84 8.31 -8.52
N GLY A 162 19.95 9.04 -8.38
CA GLY A 162 20.71 9.54 -9.51
C GLY A 162 22.20 9.39 -9.32
N ASP A 163 22.76 8.20 -9.56
CA ASP A 163 24.10 7.96 -10.09
C ASP A 163 24.51 6.51 -9.82
N ASP A 164 24.15 5.59 -10.68
CA ASP A 164 25.00 4.44 -10.96
C ASP A 164 24.57 3.71 -12.26
N ASN A 165 24.80 4.36 -13.40
CA ASN A 165 24.88 3.64 -14.68
C ASN A 165 25.67 4.41 -15.75
N SER A 166 26.91 4.76 -15.43
CA SER A 166 27.86 5.20 -16.44
C SER A 166 29.28 4.75 -16.13
N SER A 167 29.55 3.46 -16.15
CA SER A 167 30.89 2.94 -16.38
C SER A 167 30.87 1.42 -16.59
N ASN A 168 30.52 0.99 -17.80
CA ASN A 168 31.12 -0.22 -18.38
C ASN A 168 30.78 -0.34 -19.89
N ARG A 169 31.43 0.51 -20.69
CA ARG A 169 31.65 0.27 -22.10
C ARG A 169 33.05 0.82 -22.42
N ALA A 170 34.06 0.02 -22.27
CA ALA A 170 35.31 0.07 -23.00
C ALA A 170 36.07 -1.24 -22.77
N ASP A 171 36.25 -1.90 -23.85
CA ASP A 171 37.17 -2.91 -24.34
C ASP A 171 36.53 -4.25 -24.70
#